data_4949df4fce451c476acfbccb9d43555c
#
_entry.id   4949df4fce451c476acfbccb9d43555c
#
_cell.length_a   1.000
_cell.length_b   1.000
_cell.length_c   1.000
_cell.angle_alpha   90.00
_cell.angle_beta   90.00
_cell.angle_gamma   90.00
#
_symmetry.space_group_name_H-M   'P 1'
#
loop_
_entity.id
_entity.type
_entity.pdbx_description
1 polymer ?
#
loop_
_entity_poly.entity_id
_entity_poly.type
_entity_poly.pdbx_seq_one_letter_code
_entity_poly.pdbx_strand_id
1 'polypeptide(L)'
;MDGVRVGKRVIGTQSPVTVGWDNIPRVQGGPVKQFIFTWFQPVMLFALVAFWYYAPNSIAKASIAIWVGFGFHMLLLSLEWVNPRYASWRLTWKELATDLFYVGLAYTLLNVADHYLGSDAMAEAIVHHFHQDKFAWFTGLPLLAQALLIVVVFDFCQYWMHRGMHHWYPLWLPHSVHHYITQLNMNKGAVGNPTELFLIGLGIGGFFDFLPRAFLIAGAFRLGTEVYQHSNIRFNSPGWWRFLFNTTEHHSLHHSLDFESTRSNYAPSLIVIDRIFGTCVDGEAELLGMEGGRRMSIREQMTHPFTEGWKAMRGLVPAAVSESSGSRKVS
;
A
#
# COMPACT_ATOMS: atom_id res chain seq x y z
N MET A 1 -58.99 -4.66 10.44
CA MET A 1 -58.10 -4.19 9.37
C MET A 1 -56.83 -3.71 10.07
N ASP A 2 -55.92 -4.66 10.34
CA ASP A 2 -54.77 -4.43 11.19
C ASP A 2 -53.57 -4.07 10.34
N GLY A 3 -53.07 -2.83 10.55
CA GLY A 3 -51.89 -2.32 9.86
C GLY A 3 -50.59 -2.91 10.44
N VAL A 4 -49.88 -3.66 9.61
CA VAL A 4 -48.54 -4.18 9.88
C VAL A 4 -47.55 -3.01 9.98
N ARG A 5 -47.07 -2.72 11.21
CA ARG A 5 -45.95 -1.81 11.43
C ARG A 5 -44.64 -2.54 11.08
N VAL A 6 -44.07 -2.19 9.94
CA VAL A 6 -42.68 -2.56 9.61
C VAL A 6 -41.75 -1.71 10.50
N GLY A 7 -41.12 -2.35 11.47
CA GLY A 7 -40.13 -1.71 12.33
C GLY A 7 -38.93 -1.24 11.50
N LYS A 8 -38.71 0.07 11.44
CA LYS A 8 -37.44 0.66 11.01
C LYS A 8 -36.37 0.23 12.03
N ARG A 9 -35.52 -0.73 11.69
CA ARG A 9 -34.24 -0.89 12.36
C ARG A 9 -33.46 0.39 12.10
N VAL A 10 -33.31 1.21 13.12
CA VAL A 10 -32.29 2.24 13.18
C VAL A 10 -30.97 1.49 13.22
N ILE A 11 -30.27 1.45 12.07
CA ILE A 11 -28.86 1.06 12.05
C ILE A 11 -28.15 2.16 12.83
N GLY A 12 -27.80 1.85 14.08
CA GLY A 12 -27.02 2.75 14.90
C GLY A 12 -25.74 3.08 14.14
N THR A 13 -25.49 4.34 13.93
CA THR A 13 -24.22 4.89 13.48
C THR A 13 -23.20 4.63 14.59
N GLN A 14 -22.69 3.40 14.67
CA GLN A 14 -21.43 3.18 15.36
C GLN A 14 -20.38 3.82 14.45
N SER A 15 -19.86 4.97 14.88
CA SER A 15 -18.63 5.51 14.34
C SER A 15 -17.61 4.35 14.29
N PRO A 16 -16.91 4.13 13.19
CA PRO A 16 -15.86 3.13 13.16
C PRO A 16 -14.93 3.42 14.33
N VAL A 17 -14.71 2.41 15.17
CA VAL A 17 -13.93 2.58 16.40
C VAL A 17 -12.49 2.79 15.95
N THR A 18 -12.11 4.06 15.79
CA THR A 18 -10.70 4.43 15.65
C THR A 18 -10.08 4.26 17.02
N VAL A 19 -9.26 3.24 17.16
CA VAL A 19 -8.55 2.95 18.41
C VAL A 19 -7.28 3.78 18.42
N GLY A 20 -7.19 4.76 19.33
CA GLY A 20 -5.93 5.49 19.54
C GLY A 20 -4.82 4.58 20.04
N TRP A 21 -3.57 4.99 19.84
CA TRP A 21 -2.35 4.19 20.12
C TRP A 21 -2.33 3.49 21.49
N ASP A 22 -2.81 4.15 22.52
CA ASP A 22 -2.79 3.62 23.90
C ASP A 22 -3.73 2.43 24.09
N ASN A 23 -4.71 2.30 23.22
CA ASN A 23 -5.73 1.25 23.26
C ASN A 23 -5.50 0.14 22.22
N ILE A 24 -4.47 0.23 21.40
CA ILE A 24 -4.14 -0.83 20.43
C ILE A 24 -3.70 -2.10 21.19
N PRO A 25 -4.36 -3.23 20.96
CA PRO A 25 -4.02 -4.48 21.65
C PRO A 25 -2.59 -4.90 21.36
N ARG A 26 -1.80 -5.11 22.40
CA ARG A 26 -0.43 -5.60 22.28
C ARG A 26 -0.38 -7.10 22.00
N VAL A 27 0.78 -7.57 21.52
CA VAL A 27 1.06 -8.98 21.32
C VAL A 27 0.85 -9.74 22.63
N GLN A 28 -0.02 -10.74 22.59
CA GLN A 28 -0.26 -11.63 23.72
C GLN A 28 0.81 -12.75 23.76
N GLY A 29 1.28 -13.09 24.97
CA GLY A 29 2.24 -14.18 25.17
C GLY A 29 3.43 -13.79 26.06
N GLY A 30 4.34 -14.71 26.27
CA GLY A 30 5.52 -14.53 27.11
C GLY A 30 6.53 -13.50 26.56
N PRO A 31 7.53 -13.11 27.36
CA PRO A 31 8.47 -12.03 27.05
C PRO A 31 9.25 -12.27 25.73
N VAL A 32 9.58 -13.51 25.41
CA VAL A 32 10.30 -13.86 24.17
C VAL A 32 9.44 -13.54 22.95
N LYS A 33 8.16 -13.91 22.95
CA LYS A 33 7.23 -13.60 21.85
C LYS A 33 7.06 -12.09 21.71
N GLN A 34 6.87 -11.37 22.80
CA GLN A 34 6.76 -9.91 22.78
C GLN A 34 8.03 -9.28 22.21
N PHE A 35 9.21 -9.71 22.63
CA PHE A 35 10.49 -9.22 22.10
C PHE A 35 10.61 -9.46 20.59
N ILE A 36 10.32 -10.66 20.11
CA ILE A 36 10.37 -11.01 18.68
C ILE A 36 9.47 -10.06 17.88
N PHE A 37 8.18 -9.93 18.23
CA PHE A 37 7.24 -9.10 17.48
C PHE A 37 7.40 -7.59 17.70
N THR A 38 8.23 -7.17 18.65
CA THR A 38 8.65 -5.77 18.81
C THR A 38 9.78 -5.43 17.83
N TRP A 39 10.75 -6.31 17.70
CA TRP A 39 11.99 -6.03 16.95
C TRP A 39 12.01 -6.65 15.55
N PHE A 40 11.04 -7.47 15.18
CA PHE A 40 11.00 -8.16 13.90
C PHE A 40 11.16 -7.21 12.72
N GLN A 41 10.31 -6.18 12.65
CA GLN A 41 10.32 -5.22 11.53
C GLN A 41 11.68 -4.49 11.42
N PRO A 42 12.22 -3.86 12.48
CA PRO A 42 13.56 -3.25 12.42
C PRO A 42 14.65 -4.23 12.02
N VAL A 43 14.69 -5.41 12.64
CA VAL A 43 15.72 -6.43 12.36
C VAL A 43 15.65 -6.89 10.90
N MET A 44 14.46 -7.15 10.38
CA MET A 44 14.29 -7.57 8.99
C MET A 44 14.67 -6.48 8.00
N LEU A 45 14.33 -5.22 8.27
CA LEU A 45 14.78 -4.10 7.44
C LEU A 45 16.29 -4.05 7.35
N PHE A 46 16.97 -4.05 8.51
CA PHE A 46 18.44 -4.01 8.53
C PHE A 46 19.05 -5.24 7.87
N ALA A 47 18.50 -6.43 8.08
CA ALA A 47 18.98 -7.67 7.47
C ALA A 47 18.86 -7.65 5.94
N LEU A 48 17.71 -7.20 5.40
CA LEU A 48 17.49 -7.10 3.96
C LEU A 48 18.42 -6.06 3.32
N VAL A 49 18.54 -4.88 3.91
CA VAL A 49 19.44 -3.82 3.43
C VAL A 49 20.91 -4.28 3.49
N ALA A 50 21.34 -4.87 4.61
CA ALA A 50 22.71 -5.39 4.76
C ALA A 50 23.00 -6.52 3.77
N PHE A 51 22.03 -7.43 3.56
CA PHE A 51 22.18 -8.51 2.57
C PHE A 51 22.53 -7.93 1.19
N TRP A 52 21.77 -6.98 0.67
CA TRP A 52 22.02 -6.41 -0.65
C TRP A 52 23.24 -5.49 -0.69
N TYR A 53 23.57 -4.84 0.42
CA TYR A 53 24.75 -4.01 0.51
C TYR A 53 26.04 -4.84 0.38
N TYR A 54 26.10 -5.99 1.05
CA TYR A 54 27.29 -6.88 1.07
C TYR A 54 27.24 -8.00 0.04
N ALA A 55 26.12 -8.23 -0.63
CA ALA A 55 25.98 -9.31 -1.61
C ALA A 55 27.05 -9.18 -2.72
N PRO A 56 27.74 -10.26 -3.09
CA PRO A 56 28.63 -10.25 -4.25
C PRO A 56 27.83 -10.00 -5.54
N ASN A 57 28.51 -9.49 -6.59
CA ASN A 57 27.85 -9.16 -7.87
C ASN A 57 27.16 -10.37 -8.53
N SER A 58 27.64 -11.58 -8.26
CA SER A 58 27.00 -12.81 -8.72
C SER A 58 25.58 -13.02 -8.16
N ILE A 59 25.31 -12.48 -6.95
CA ILE A 59 24.04 -12.57 -6.23
C ILE A 59 23.22 -11.28 -6.37
N ALA A 60 23.85 -10.12 -6.48
CA ALA A 60 23.18 -8.81 -6.59
C ALA A 60 22.50 -8.64 -7.97
N LYS A 61 21.46 -9.43 -8.20
CA LYS A 61 20.68 -9.48 -9.46
C LYS A 61 19.19 -9.38 -9.17
N ALA A 62 18.45 -8.74 -10.09
CA ALA A 62 16.99 -8.62 -9.99
C ALA A 62 16.29 -9.99 -9.88
N SER A 63 16.77 -11.01 -10.62
CA SER A 63 16.23 -12.38 -10.55
C SER A 63 16.34 -12.99 -9.15
N ILE A 64 17.43 -12.70 -8.40
CA ILE A 64 17.58 -13.16 -7.01
C ILE A 64 16.68 -12.34 -6.07
N ALA A 65 16.49 -11.03 -6.35
CA ALA A 65 15.60 -10.19 -5.55
C ALA A 65 14.16 -10.70 -5.55
N ILE A 66 13.68 -11.24 -6.68
CA ILE A 66 12.35 -11.87 -6.76
C ILE A 66 12.24 -13.03 -5.77
N TRP A 67 13.24 -13.92 -5.71
CA TRP A 67 13.22 -15.07 -4.79
C TRP A 67 13.37 -14.67 -3.33
N VAL A 68 14.19 -13.65 -3.02
CA VAL A 68 14.31 -13.09 -1.67
C VAL A 68 12.96 -12.48 -1.25
N GLY A 69 12.34 -11.69 -2.12
CA GLY A 69 11.00 -11.13 -1.90
C GLY A 69 9.94 -12.21 -1.69
N PHE A 70 9.93 -13.25 -2.53
CA PHE A 70 9.01 -14.37 -2.39
C PHE A 70 9.21 -15.12 -1.06
N GLY A 71 10.46 -15.44 -0.69
CA GLY A 71 10.75 -16.10 0.59
C GLY A 71 10.34 -15.27 1.79
N PHE A 72 10.57 -13.95 1.73
CA PHE A 72 10.14 -13.02 2.77
C PHE A 72 8.61 -12.93 2.86
N HIS A 73 7.92 -12.92 1.73
CA HIS A 73 6.47 -12.94 1.67
C HIS A 73 5.88 -14.21 2.30
N MET A 74 6.45 -15.37 1.99
CA MET A 74 6.05 -16.66 2.59
C MET A 74 6.27 -16.70 4.09
N LEU A 75 7.38 -16.11 4.57
CA LEU A 75 7.63 -15.95 6.00
C LEU A 75 6.52 -15.13 6.67
N LEU A 76 6.16 -14.00 6.08
CA LEU A 76 5.13 -13.12 6.66
C LEU A 76 3.74 -13.77 6.62
N LEU A 77 3.37 -14.45 5.55
CA LEU A 77 2.13 -15.25 5.50
C LEU A 77 2.08 -16.29 6.63
N SER A 78 3.22 -16.94 6.92
CA SER A 78 3.31 -17.88 8.04
C SER A 78 3.09 -17.19 9.39
N LEU A 79 3.62 -15.98 9.55
CA LEU A 79 3.44 -15.19 10.78
C LEU A 79 1.99 -14.70 10.96
N GLU A 80 1.24 -14.45 9.89
CA GLU A 80 -0.20 -14.16 9.97
C GLU A 80 -1.00 -15.29 10.62
N TRP A 81 -0.61 -16.54 10.40
CA TRP A 81 -1.22 -17.68 11.06
C TRP A 81 -0.84 -17.80 12.53
N VAL A 82 0.44 -17.50 12.85
CA VAL A 82 0.99 -17.65 14.22
C VAL A 82 0.54 -16.51 15.14
N ASN A 83 0.44 -15.30 14.63
CA ASN A 83 0.13 -14.12 15.42
C ASN A 83 -0.79 -13.13 14.69
N PRO A 84 -2.02 -13.54 14.33
CA PRO A 84 -2.93 -12.69 13.60
C PRO A 84 -3.30 -11.44 14.41
N ARG A 85 -3.42 -10.30 13.70
CA ARG A 85 -3.88 -9.04 14.28
C ARG A 85 -5.35 -9.11 14.63
N TYR A 86 -6.17 -9.52 13.66
CA TYR A 86 -7.59 -9.73 13.82
C TYR A 86 -8.01 -11.10 13.29
N ALA A 87 -8.87 -11.78 14.04
CA ALA A 87 -9.43 -13.07 13.59
C ALA A 87 -10.36 -12.88 12.39
N SER A 88 -11.04 -11.74 12.30
CA SER A 88 -11.90 -11.32 11.19
C SER A 88 -11.14 -11.19 9.86
N TRP A 89 -9.83 -10.93 9.91
CA TRP A 89 -8.97 -10.80 8.72
C TRP A 89 -8.28 -12.11 8.30
N ARG A 90 -8.65 -13.23 8.89
CA ARG A 90 -8.05 -14.51 8.49
C ARG A 90 -8.32 -14.83 7.04
N LEU A 91 -7.27 -15.22 6.34
CA LEU A 91 -7.30 -15.57 4.93
C LEU A 91 -8.26 -16.76 4.68
N THR A 92 -9.29 -16.53 3.88
CA THR A 92 -10.20 -17.57 3.39
C THR A 92 -9.81 -18.03 2.00
N TRP A 93 -10.28 -19.20 1.56
CA TRP A 93 -10.01 -19.69 0.19
C TRP A 93 -10.51 -18.73 -0.90
N LYS A 94 -11.62 -18.04 -0.65
CA LYS A 94 -12.15 -17.03 -1.59
C LYS A 94 -11.23 -15.81 -1.70
N GLU A 95 -10.70 -15.35 -0.57
CA GLU A 95 -9.73 -14.24 -0.55
C GLU A 95 -8.42 -14.67 -1.20
N LEU A 96 -7.89 -15.85 -0.85
CA LEU A 96 -6.68 -16.38 -1.47
C LEU A 96 -6.80 -16.46 -2.99
N ALA A 97 -7.91 -16.97 -3.51
CA ALA A 97 -8.14 -17.05 -4.96
C ALA A 97 -8.15 -15.66 -5.62
N THR A 98 -8.79 -14.67 -4.96
CA THR A 98 -8.79 -13.28 -5.44
C THR A 98 -7.38 -12.69 -5.39
N ASP A 99 -6.67 -12.88 -4.30
CA ASP A 99 -5.34 -12.35 -4.09
C ASP A 99 -4.34 -12.94 -5.11
N LEU A 100 -4.39 -14.26 -5.33
CA LEU A 100 -3.57 -14.94 -6.35
C LEU A 100 -3.88 -14.46 -7.78
N PHE A 101 -5.16 -14.19 -8.08
CA PHE A 101 -5.55 -13.59 -9.35
C PHE A 101 -4.86 -12.22 -9.53
N TYR A 102 -4.90 -11.35 -8.53
CA TYR A 102 -4.29 -10.02 -8.63
C TYR A 102 -2.77 -10.04 -8.60
N VAL A 103 -2.16 -10.92 -7.82
CA VAL A 103 -0.71 -11.15 -7.87
C VAL A 103 -0.29 -11.59 -9.27
N GLY A 104 -0.99 -12.55 -9.87
CA GLY A 104 -0.73 -12.99 -11.24
C GLY A 104 -0.94 -11.88 -12.27
N LEU A 105 -2.01 -11.08 -12.11
CA LEU A 105 -2.30 -9.95 -12.98
C LEU A 105 -1.21 -8.86 -12.87
N ALA A 106 -0.80 -8.49 -11.64
CA ALA A 106 0.25 -7.50 -11.41
C ALA A 106 1.58 -7.96 -12.05
N TYR A 107 1.96 -9.21 -11.85
CA TYR A 107 3.14 -9.78 -12.51
C TYR A 107 3.06 -9.72 -14.03
N THR A 108 1.91 -10.07 -14.61
CA THR A 108 1.70 -10.03 -16.07
C THR A 108 1.79 -8.60 -16.60
N LEU A 109 1.11 -7.65 -15.93
CA LEU A 109 1.13 -6.25 -16.34
C LEU A 109 2.51 -5.61 -16.18
N LEU A 110 3.24 -5.93 -15.10
CA LEU A 110 4.61 -5.45 -14.91
C LEU A 110 5.54 -6.01 -16.00
N ASN A 111 5.45 -7.29 -16.35
CA ASN A 111 6.24 -7.86 -17.43
C ASN A 111 5.89 -7.25 -18.79
N VAL A 112 4.61 -7.00 -19.07
CA VAL A 112 4.18 -6.31 -20.31
C VAL A 112 4.69 -4.88 -20.31
N ALA A 113 4.59 -4.15 -19.21
CA ALA A 113 5.09 -2.80 -19.10
C ALA A 113 6.62 -2.76 -19.27
N ASP A 114 7.35 -3.67 -18.63
CA ASP A 114 8.80 -3.80 -18.77
C ASP A 114 9.20 -4.10 -20.22
N HIS A 115 8.51 -5.03 -20.87
CA HIS A 115 8.80 -5.40 -22.27
C HIS A 115 8.57 -4.26 -23.27
N TYR A 116 7.50 -3.47 -23.11
CA TYR A 116 7.11 -2.45 -24.10
C TYR A 116 7.52 -1.02 -23.72
N LEU A 117 7.66 -0.72 -22.44
CA LEU A 117 7.92 0.62 -21.93
C LEU A 117 9.27 0.73 -21.20
N GLY A 118 9.77 -0.37 -20.63
CA GLY A 118 11.09 -0.49 -20.01
C GLY A 118 12.17 -0.92 -21.01
N SER A 119 11.82 -0.97 -22.30
CA SER A 119 12.82 -1.25 -23.32
C SER A 119 13.92 -0.20 -23.28
N ASP A 120 15.14 -0.63 -23.58
CA ASP A 120 16.34 0.18 -23.68
C ASP A 120 16.11 1.53 -24.40
N ALA A 121 15.16 1.56 -25.33
CA ALA A 121 14.80 2.76 -26.08
C ALA A 121 14.17 3.88 -25.22
N MET A 122 13.37 3.58 -24.20
CA MET A 122 12.79 4.61 -23.32
C MET A 122 13.78 5.01 -22.24
N ALA A 123 14.53 4.06 -21.69
CA ALA A 123 15.65 4.35 -20.80
C ALA A 123 16.70 5.20 -21.54
N GLU A 124 17.10 4.85 -22.76
CA GLU A 124 17.99 5.64 -23.61
C GLU A 124 17.40 7.02 -23.93
N ALA A 125 16.11 7.15 -24.25
CA ALA A 125 15.48 8.43 -24.52
C ALA A 125 15.45 9.33 -23.27
N ILE A 126 15.16 8.77 -22.09
CA ILE A 126 15.19 9.50 -20.81
C ILE A 126 16.64 9.91 -20.49
N VAL A 127 17.60 8.98 -20.60
CA VAL A 127 19.03 9.23 -20.39
C VAL A 127 19.56 10.27 -21.37
N HIS A 128 19.22 10.18 -22.65
CA HIS A 128 19.64 11.11 -23.68
C HIS A 128 19.00 12.50 -23.51
N HIS A 129 17.73 12.55 -23.07
CA HIS A 129 17.02 13.82 -22.88
C HIS A 129 17.45 14.57 -21.59
N PHE A 130 17.78 13.84 -20.54
CA PHE A 130 18.17 14.42 -19.25
C PHE A 130 19.70 14.59 -19.09
N HIS A 131 20.52 14.28 -20.08
CA HIS A 131 21.98 14.31 -20.08
C HIS A 131 22.61 13.62 -18.84
N GLN A 132 23.34 12.55 -19.06
CA GLN A 132 24.05 11.80 -18.00
C GLN A 132 24.89 12.69 -17.09
N ASP A 133 25.45 13.78 -17.62
CA ASP A 133 26.29 14.73 -16.89
C ASP A 133 25.59 15.41 -15.71
N LYS A 134 24.26 15.57 -15.78
CA LYS A 134 23.48 16.22 -14.72
C LYS A 134 23.27 15.31 -13.50
N PHE A 135 23.40 14.00 -13.65
CA PHE A 135 23.26 13.02 -12.56
C PHE A 135 24.60 12.50 -12.05
N ALA A 136 25.74 12.95 -12.58
CA ALA A 136 27.07 12.54 -12.14
C ALA A 136 27.28 12.78 -10.62
N TRP A 137 26.68 13.84 -10.06
CA TRP A 137 26.71 14.10 -8.62
C TRP A 137 26.05 12.98 -7.81
N PHE A 138 24.95 12.39 -8.33
CA PHE A 138 24.22 11.32 -7.65
C PHE A 138 25.05 10.03 -7.59
N THR A 139 25.71 9.65 -8.68
CA THR A 139 26.57 8.46 -8.73
C THR A 139 27.83 8.60 -7.84
N GLY A 140 28.23 9.83 -7.50
CA GLY A 140 29.30 10.12 -6.57
C GLY A 140 28.92 9.97 -5.08
N LEU A 141 27.62 9.82 -4.75
CA LEU A 141 27.20 9.63 -3.37
C LEU A 141 27.55 8.22 -2.85
N PRO A 142 27.74 8.05 -1.54
CA PRO A 142 27.82 6.74 -0.93
C PRO A 142 26.59 5.88 -1.28
N LEU A 143 26.78 4.58 -1.50
CA LEU A 143 25.75 3.65 -1.98
C LEU A 143 24.45 3.69 -1.16
N LEU A 144 24.53 3.77 0.17
CA LEU A 144 23.35 3.88 1.04
C LEU A 144 22.63 5.23 0.87
N ALA A 145 23.35 6.31 0.61
CA ALA A 145 22.76 7.61 0.35
C ALA A 145 22.00 7.60 -0.99
N GLN A 146 22.55 6.95 -2.01
CA GLN A 146 21.87 6.74 -3.28
C GLN A 146 20.56 5.95 -3.08
N ALA A 147 20.62 4.82 -2.37
CA ALA A 147 19.45 3.99 -2.09
C ALA A 147 18.37 4.76 -1.30
N LEU A 148 18.77 5.49 -0.27
CA LEU A 148 17.85 6.30 0.54
C LEU A 148 17.19 7.41 -0.30
N LEU A 149 17.95 8.08 -1.17
CA LEU A 149 17.40 9.11 -2.05
C LEU A 149 16.38 8.50 -3.03
N ILE A 150 16.64 7.30 -3.57
CA ILE A 150 15.67 6.57 -4.39
C ILE A 150 14.38 6.32 -3.60
N VAL A 151 14.48 5.83 -2.35
CA VAL A 151 13.31 5.59 -1.49
C VAL A 151 12.53 6.87 -1.25
N VAL A 152 13.20 7.95 -0.85
CA VAL A 152 12.55 9.23 -0.53
C VAL A 152 11.83 9.82 -1.74
N VAL A 153 12.49 9.84 -2.91
CA VAL A 153 11.88 10.35 -4.14
C VAL A 153 10.68 9.50 -4.55
N PHE A 154 10.84 8.19 -4.49
CA PHE A 154 9.77 7.26 -4.83
C PHE A 154 8.55 7.44 -3.89
N ASP A 155 8.78 7.42 -2.58
CA ASP A 155 7.71 7.60 -1.59
C ASP A 155 7.03 8.97 -1.73
N PHE A 156 7.80 10.02 -2.02
CA PHE A 156 7.25 11.36 -2.25
C PHE A 156 6.34 11.40 -3.47
N CYS A 157 6.76 10.82 -4.60
CA CYS A 157 5.94 10.74 -5.81
C CYS A 157 4.67 9.90 -5.58
N GLN A 158 4.83 8.75 -4.94
CA GLN A 158 3.71 7.86 -4.59
C GLN A 158 2.73 8.53 -3.62
N TYR A 159 3.21 9.26 -2.63
CA TYR A 159 2.36 10.02 -1.71
C TYR A 159 1.45 11.00 -2.46
N TRP A 160 2.01 11.80 -3.38
CA TRP A 160 1.21 12.77 -4.13
C TRP A 160 0.25 12.12 -5.12
N MET A 161 0.66 11.04 -5.76
CA MET A 161 -0.20 10.26 -6.63
C MET A 161 -1.36 9.66 -5.84
N HIS A 162 -1.08 8.99 -4.73
CA HIS A 162 -2.06 8.36 -3.87
C HIS A 162 -3.03 9.40 -3.27
N ARG A 163 -2.50 10.50 -2.77
CA ARG A 163 -3.33 11.64 -2.33
C ARG A 163 -4.20 12.18 -3.46
N GLY A 164 -3.68 12.28 -4.68
CA GLY A 164 -4.45 12.66 -5.86
C GLY A 164 -5.58 11.68 -6.17
N MET A 165 -5.35 10.38 -6.02
CA MET A 165 -6.36 9.33 -6.19
C MET A 165 -7.53 9.51 -5.22
N HIS A 166 -7.31 9.97 -4.00
CA HIS A 166 -8.36 10.25 -3.02
C HIS A 166 -9.07 11.59 -3.19
N HIS A 167 -8.55 12.50 -4.02
CA HIS A 167 -9.11 13.85 -4.18
C HIS A 167 -9.71 14.10 -5.57
N TRP A 168 -9.31 13.34 -6.59
CA TRP A 168 -9.81 13.48 -7.95
C TRP A 168 -10.61 12.26 -8.37
N TYR A 169 -11.91 12.46 -8.59
CA TYR A 169 -12.83 11.38 -8.89
C TYR A 169 -12.37 10.45 -10.04
N PRO A 170 -11.83 10.92 -11.17
CA PRO A 170 -11.32 10.01 -12.21
C PRO A 170 -10.19 9.10 -11.76
N LEU A 171 -9.34 9.56 -10.84
CA LEU A 171 -8.26 8.75 -10.26
C LEU A 171 -8.76 7.86 -9.11
N TRP A 172 -9.79 8.34 -8.39
CA TRP A 172 -10.45 7.54 -7.35
C TRP A 172 -11.13 6.30 -7.92
N LEU A 173 -11.74 6.38 -9.10
CA LEU A 173 -12.48 5.26 -9.69
C LEU A 173 -11.66 3.96 -9.79
N PRO A 174 -10.46 3.93 -10.38
CA PRO A 174 -9.63 2.73 -10.37
C PRO A 174 -9.11 2.38 -8.97
N HIS A 175 -8.74 3.37 -8.15
CA HIS A 175 -8.20 3.18 -6.80
C HIS A 175 -9.26 2.69 -5.80
N SER A 176 -10.52 3.09 -5.96
CA SER A 176 -11.61 2.65 -5.10
C SER A 176 -11.74 1.12 -5.01
N VAL A 177 -11.36 0.41 -6.07
CA VAL A 177 -11.36 -1.07 -6.10
C VAL A 177 -10.45 -1.63 -5.00
N HIS A 178 -9.30 -1.00 -4.79
CA HIS A 178 -8.38 -1.33 -3.70
C HIS A 178 -9.04 -1.09 -2.33
N HIS A 179 -9.84 -0.05 -2.19
CA HIS A 179 -10.58 0.26 -0.96
C HIS A 179 -11.80 -0.65 -0.68
N TYR A 180 -12.22 -1.48 -1.63
CA TYR A 180 -13.27 -2.48 -1.38
C TYR A 180 -12.76 -3.76 -0.70
N ILE A 181 -11.48 -3.85 -0.32
CA ILE A 181 -10.99 -4.95 0.51
C ILE A 181 -11.63 -4.88 1.91
N THR A 182 -12.06 -6.02 2.43
CA THR A 182 -12.77 -6.12 3.72
C THR A 182 -11.91 -6.75 4.83
N GLN A 183 -10.68 -7.07 4.50
CA GLN A 183 -9.67 -7.61 5.40
C GLN A 183 -8.29 -7.27 4.87
N LEU A 184 -7.29 -7.19 5.75
CA LEU A 184 -5.89 -7.10 5.36
C LEU A 184 -5.22 -8.48 5.46
N ASN A 185 -4.34 -8.76 4.52
CA ASN A 185 -3.35 -9.82 4.53
C ASN A 185 -2.23 -9.45 3.55
N MET A 186 -1.11 -10.15 3.61
CA MET A 186 0.10 -9.85 2.85
C MET A 186 -0.08 -9.68 1.34
N ASN A 187 -1.11 -10.29 0.75
CA ASN A 187 -1.34 -10.24 -0.70
C ASN A 187 -2.22 -9.05 -1.11
N LYS A 188 -2.86 -8.36 -0.16
CA LYS A 188 -3.84 -7.30 -0.46
C LYS A 188 -3.24 -6.08 -1.13
N GLY A 189 -1.95 -5.82 -0.96
CA GLY A 189 -1.27 -4.75 -1.68
C GLY A 189 -1.30 -4.89 -3.21
N ALA A 190 -1.51 -6.11 -3.73
CA ALA A 190 -1.67 -6.35 -5.16
C ALA A 190 -3.11 -6.19 -5.66
N VAL A 191 -4.10 -6.13 -4.76
CA VAL A 191 -5.53 -6.02 -5.14
C VAL A 191 -5.82 -4.60 -5.60
N GLY A 192 -6.07 -4.42 -6.89
CA GLY A 192 -6.35 -3.10 -7.48
C GLY A 192 -6.80 -3.23 -8.93
N ASN A 193 -7.31 -2.16 -9.51
CA ASN A 193 -7.70 -2.17 -10.92
C ASN A 193 -6.45 -2.13 -11.82
N PRO A 194 -6.43 -2.85 -12.96
CA PRO A 194 -5.29 -2.82 -13.90
C PRO A 194 -4.85 -1.42 -14.30
N THR A 195 -5.76 -0.47 -14.44
CA THR A 195 -5.45 0.93 -14.76
C THR A 195 -4.62 1.59 -13.65
N GLU A 196 -4.92 1.32 -12.39
CA GLU A 196 -4.15 1.79 -11.26
C GLU A 196 -2.76 1.17 -11.24
N LEU A 197 -2.68 -0.16 -11.34
CA LEU A 197 -1.42 -0.89 -11.37
C LEU A 197 -0.51 -0.42 -12.51
N PHE A 198 -1.08 -0.11 -13.67
CA PHE A 198 -0.36 0.46 -14.80
C PHE A 198 0.17 1.87 -14.51
N LEU A 199 -0.64 2.76 -13.91
CA LEU A 199 -0.21 4.11 -13.53
C LEU A 199 0.91 4.09 -12.49
N ILE A 200 0.83 3.19 -11.51
CA ILE A 200 1.89 2.98 -10.51
C ILE A 200 3.18 2.49 -11.21
N GLY A 201 3.06 1.54 -12.15
CA GLY A 201 4.18 0.97 -12.89
C GLY A 201 4.91 1.99 -13.76
N LEU A 202 4.18 2.87 -14.46
CA LEU A 202 4.77 3.90 -15.35
C LEU A 202 5.73 4.85 -14.64
N GLY A 203 5.48 5.19 -13.37
CA GLY A 203 6.32 6.11 -12.60
C GLY A 203 7.67 5.51 -12.18
N ILE A 204 7.82 4.21 -12.27
CA ILE A 204 8.91 3.46 -11.66
C ILE A 204 9.97 3.02 -12.69
N GLY A 205 9.55 2.58 -13.88
CA GLY A 205 10.43 1.92 -14.84
C GLY A 205 11.59 2.77 -15.36
N GLY A 206 11.37 4.06 -15.62
CA GLY A 206 12.36 4.90 -16.31
C GLY A 206 13.54 5.39 -15.46
N PHE A 207 13.55 5.18 -14.14
CA PHE A 207 14.63 5.64 -13.26
C PHE A 207 15.64 4.55 -12.87
N PHE A 208 15.45 3.31 -13.29
CA PHE A 208 16.05 2.14 -12.62
C PHE A 208 17.31 1.59 -13.22
N ASP A 209 17.66 1.91 -14.46
CA ASP A 209 18.88 1.41 -15.09
C ASP A 209 20.18 2.06 -14.57
N PHE A 210 20.06 3.17 -13.85
CA PHE A 210 21.23 3.98 -13.51
C PHE A 210 22.15 3.41 -12.43
N LEU A 211 21.63 2.61 -11.49
CA LEU A 211 22.39 2.10 -10.35
C LEU A 211 21.82 0.76 -9.82
N PRO A 212 22.09 -0.36 -10.48
CA PRO A 212 21.46 -1.65 -10.17
C PRO A 212 21.54 -2.03 -8.68
N ARG A 213 22.68 -1.76 -8.01
CA ARG A 213 22.86 -2.10 -6.59
C ARG A 213 22.13 -1.15 -5.65
N ALA A 214 22.19 0.16 -5.88
CA ALA A 214 21.44 1.14 -5.07
C ALA A 214 19.95 0.85 -5.16
N PHE A 215 19.50 0.40 -6.33
CA PHE A 215 18.13 0.01 -6.58
C PHE A 215 17.71 -1.24 -5.83
N LEU A 216 18.54 -2.28 -5.81
CA LEU A 216 18.28 -3.48 -5.00
C LEU A 216 18.18 -3.15 -3.50
N ILE A 217 19.04 -2.25 -3.00
CA ILE A 217 18.99 -1.80 -1.61
C ILE A 217 17.73 -0.98 -1.33
N ALA A 218 17.34 -0.08 -2.23
CA ALA A 218 16.10 0.69 -2.12
C ALA A 218 14.87 -0.22 -2.14
N GLY A 219 14.84 -1.21 -3.03
CA GLY A 219 13.81 -2.24 -3.08
C GLY A 219 13.74 -3.07 -1.80
N ALA A 220 14.90 -3.43 -1.24
CA ALA A 220 14.98 -4.13 0.04
C ALA A 220 14.48 -3.27 1.20
N PHE A 221 14.78 -1.98 1.20
CA PHE A 221 14.27 -1.04 2.18
C PHE A 221 12.73 -0.98 2.12
N ARG A 222 12.17 -0.82 0.92
CA ARG A 222 10.71 -0.80 0.73
C ARG A 222 10.07 -2.13 1.10
N LEU A 223 10.67 -3.25 0.70
CA LEU A 223 10.22 -4.57 1.11
C LEU A 223 10.20 -4.73 2.64
N GLY A 224 11.21 -4.17 3.34
CA GLY A 224 11.32 -4.21 4.79
C GLY A 224 10.42 -3.20 5.54
N THR A 225 9.70 -2.34 4.85
CA THR A 225 8.83 -1.30 5.45
C THR A 225 7.40 -1.34 4.93
N GLU A 226 7.19 -1.34 3.62
CA GLU A 226 5.87 -1.21 2.97
C GLU A 226 5.03 -2.49 3.09
N VAL A 227 5.65 -3.65 2.98
CA VAL A 227 4.95 -4.94 2.93
C VAL A 227 4.06 -5.21 4.14
N TYR A 228 4.38 -4.61 5.29
CA TYR A 228 3.61 -4.80 6.52
C TYR A 228 2.26 -4.08 6.55
N GLN A 229 2.05 -3.08 5.72
CA GLN A 229 0.83 -2.25 5.74
C GLN A 229 -0.44 -3.06 5.58
N HIS A 230 -0.42 -4.03 4.68
CA HIS A 230 -1.55 -4.92 4.41
C HIS A 230 -1.51 -6.21 5.24
N SER A 231 -0.51 -6.41 6.11
CA SER A 231 -0.39 -7.67 6.83
C SER A 231 -1.43 -7.83 7.95
N ASN A 232 -1.88 -9.06 8.15
CA ASN A 232 -2.66 -9.42 9.33
C ASN A 232 -1.75 -9.91 10.47
N ILE A 233 -0.65 -9.22 10.73
CA ILE A 233 0.28 -9.58 11.81
C ILE A 233 0.18 -8.55 12.93
N ARG A 234 0.09 -9.02 14.17
CA ARG A 234 0.14 -8.16 15.35
C ARG A 234 1.59 -7.91 15.75
N PHE A 235 2.06 -6.70 15.52
CA PHE A 235 3.37 -6.23 15.99
C PHE A 235 3.22 -5.32 17.21
N ASN A 236 4.28 -5.23 18.03
CA ASN A 236 4.45 -4.21 19.05
C ASN A 236 5.47 -3.18 18.57
N SER A 237 5.28 -2.64 17.39
CA SER A 237 6.27 -1.76 16.75
C SER A 237 6.75 -0.64 17.67
N PRO A 238 8.06 -0.41 17.81
CA PRO A 238 8.60 0.68 18.63
C PRO A 238 8.05 2.04 18.21
N GLY A 239 7.97 3.01 19.14
CA GLY A 239 7.44 4.34 18.86
C GLY A 239 8.16 5.06 17.72
N TRP A 240 9.50 4.96 17.66
CA TRP A 240 10.27 5.53 16.58
C TRP A 240 9.97 4.89 15.21
N TRP A 241 9.65 3.56 15.18
CA TRP A 241 9.25 2.87 13.95
C TRP A 241 7.94 3.44 13.42
N ARG A 242 6.92 3.52 14.27
CA ARG A 242 5.62 4.10 13.93
C ARG A 242 5.67 5.59 13.58
N PHE A 243 6.67 6.31 14.09
CA PHE A 243 6.89 7.70 13.73
C PHE A 243 7.45 7.85 12.32
N LEU A 244 8.35 6.95 11.90
CA LEU A 244 9.03 7.01 10.60
C LEU A 244 8.29 6.28 9.49
N PHE A 245 7.71 5.11 9.79
CA PHE A 245 7.18 4.19 8.79
C PHE A 245 5.68 4.00 8.90
N ASN A 246 5.06 3.83 7.72
CA ASN A 246 3.66 3.44 7.64
C ASN A 246 3.51 1.99 8.11
N THR A 247 2.60 1.78 9.04
CA THR A 247 2.35 0.46 9.66
C THR A 247 0.95 -0.03 9.32
N THR A 248 0.64 -1.29 9.65
CA THR A 248 -0.72 -1.84 9.49
C THR A 248 -1.77 -0.98 10.20
N GLU A 249 -1.42 -0.41 11.35
CA GLU A 249 -2.31 0.48 12.12
C GLU A 249 -2.70 1.70 11.29
N HIS A 250 -1.73 2.46 10.81
CA HIS A 250 -1.97 3.64 9.97
C HIS A 250 -2.75 3.29 8.71
N HIS A 251 -2.36 2.18 8.06
CA HIS A 251 -2.93 1.78 6.78
C HIS A 251 -4.34 1.19 6.92
N SER A 252 -4.64 0.56 8.04
CA SER A 252 -6.01 0.10 8.33
C SER A 252 -7.00 1.27 8.48
N LEU A 253 -6.56 2.40 9.04
CA LEU A 253 -7.36 3.63 9.04
C LEU A 253 -7.63 4.14 7.63
N HIS A 254 -6.60 4.11 6.78
CA HIS A 254 -6.70 4.47 5.38
C HIS A 254 -7.71 3.57 4.61
N HIS A 255 -7.89 2.32 5.02
CA HIS A 255 -8.88 1.38 4.48
C HIS A 255 -10.18 1.29 5.28
N SER A 256 -10.40 2.15 6.28
CA SER A 256 -11.57 2.06 7.15
C SER A 256 -12.89 2.25 6.40
N LEU A 257 -13.99 1.74 6.99
CA LEU A 257 -15.34 1.99 6.49
C LEU A 257 -15.75 3.48 6.51
N ASP A 258 -15.07 4.30 7.32
CA ASP A 258 -15.28 5.74 7.34
C ASP A 258 -14.46 6.39 6.22
N PHE A 259 -15.16 6.87 5.19
CA PHE A 259 -14.54 7.46 4.01
C PHE A 259 -13.64 8.67 4.34
N GLU A 260 -14.00 9.50 5.32
CA GLU A 260 -13.17 10.65 5.69
C GLU A 260 -11.83 10.20 6.29
N SER A 261 -11.80 9.09 7.04
CA SER A 261 -10.57 8.50 7.55
C SER A 261 -9.67 7.95 6.44
N THR A 262 -10.24 7.55 5.29
CA THR A 262 -9.44 7.09 4.14
C THR A 262 -8.61 8.20 3.50
N ARG A 263 -8.89 9.46 3.84
CA ARG A 263 -8.14 10.63 3.37
C ARG A 263 -6.92 10.97 4.22
N SER A 264 -6.24 9.94 4.70
CA SER A 264 -5.05 10.03 5.56
C SER A 264 -4.05 8.93 5.21
N ASN A 265 -2.82 9.05 5.71
CA ASN A 265 -1.80 7.99 5.67
C ASN A 265 -1.48 7.47 4.26
N TYR A 266 -1.20 8.39 3.33
CA TYR A 266 -1.01 8.08 1.90
C TYR A 266 0.36 7.51 1.55
N ALA A 267 1.41 7.81 2.34
CA ALA A 267 2.76 7.39 2.01
C ALA A 267 2.92 5.86 2.06
N PRO A 268 3.58 5.24 1.07
CA PRO A 268 3.71 3.79 1.04
C PRO A 268 4.70 3.25 2.08
N SER A 269 5.82 3.91 2.36
CA SER A 269 6.78 3.46 3.37
C SER A 269 6.97 4.49 4.47
N LEU A 270 7.25 5.75 4.09
CA LEU A 270 7.69 6.82 4.98
C LEU A 270 6.51 7.67 5.46
N ILE A 271 5.82 7.24 6.53
CA ILE A 271 4.69 8.01 7.12
C ILE A 271 5.11 9.42 7.58
N VAL A 272 6.40 9.66 7.72
CA VAL A 272 6.94 10.99 8.01
C VAL A 272 6.55 12.00 6.91
N ILE A 273 6.32 11.57 5.68
CA ILE A 273 5.82 12.43 4.59
C ILE A 273 4.40 12.90 4.93
N ASP A 274 3.52 12.00 5.37
CA ASP A 274 2.18 12.37 5.86
C ASP A 274 2.24 13.34 7.03
N ARG A 275 3.19 13.16 7.95
CA ARG A 275 3.40 14.09 9.08
C ARG A 275 3.81 15.48 8.59
N ILE A 276 4.71 15.57 7.61
CA ILE A 276 5.16 16.84 7.04
C ILE A 276 3.99 17.56 6.35
N PHE A 277 3.14 16.84 5.63
CA PHE A 277 2.01 17.42 4.89
C PHE A 277 0.69 17.43 5.64
N GLY A 278 0.68 17.05 6.94
CA GLY A 278 -0.49 17.13 7.82
C GLY A 278 -1.59 16.13 7.49
N THR A 279 -1.26 15.00 6.86
CA THR A 279 -2.20 13.94 6.50
C THR A 279 -2.02 12.66 7.34
N CYS A 280 -1.09 12.67 8.31
CA CYS A 280 -0.91 11.54 9.21
C CYS A 280 -2.00 11.52 10.28
N VAL A 281 -2.67 10.39 10.41
CA VAL A 281 -3.61 10.09 11.49
C VAL A 281 -3.15 8.84 12.20
N ASP A 282 -2.93 8.95 13.50
CA ASP A 282 -2.51 7.84 14.36
C ASP A 282 -3.73 7.04 14.84
N GLY A 283 -3.66 5.72 14.75
CA GLY A 283 -4.71 4.80 15.20
C GLY A 283 -4.85 3.58 14.29
N GLU A 284 -5.90 2.80 14.50
CA GLU A 284 -6.22 1.64 13.66
C GLU A 284 -7.72 1.45 13.50
N ALA A 285 -8.13 0.76 12.44
CA ALA A 285 -9.49 0.32 12.19
C ALA A 285 -9.52 -1.19 11.94
N GLU A 286 -10.46 -1.91 12.58
CA GLU A 286 -10.72 -3.32 12.29
C GLU A 286 -11.70 -3.50 11.13
N LEU A 287 -12.70 -2.62 11.04
CA LEU A 287 -13.72 -2.68 10.00
C LEU A 287 -13.26 -1.91 8.76
N LEU A 288 -13.08 -2.63 7.67
CA LEU A 288 -12.50 -2.13 6.43
C LEU A 288 -13.50 -2.19 5.28
N GLY A 289 -13.21 -1.44 4.24
CA GLY A 289 -13.91 -1.50 2.97
C GLY A 289 -14.80 -0.31 2.70
N MET A 290 -15.67 -0.49 1.71
CA MET A 290 -16.65 0.50 1.26
C MET A 290 -18.06 -0.06 1.40
N GLU A 291 -19.08 0.82 1.33
CA GLU A 291 -20.49 0.42 1.29
C GLU A 291 -20.89 -0.58 2.40
N GLY A 292 -20.51 -0.30 3.64
CA GLY A 292 -20.84 -1.14 4.79
C GLY A 292 -20.06 -2.45 4.85
N GLY A 293 -18.88 -2.52 4.22
CA GLY A 293 -18.03 -3.71 4.20
C GLY A 293 -18.47 -4.75 3.14
N ARG A 294 -19.13 -4.31 2.08
CA ARG A 294 -19.49 -5.16 0.96
C ARG A 294 -18.26 -5.61 0.19
N ARG A 295 -18.10 -6.91 0.00
CA ARG A 295 -17.06 -7.47 -0.85
C ARG A 295 -17.49 -7.47 -2.32
N MET A 296 -16.64 -6.99 -3.20
CA MET A 296 -16.81 -7.11 -4.65
C MET A 296 -16.31 -8.47 -5.17
N SER A 297 -16.98 -9.02 -6.18
CA SER A 297 -16.44 -10.08 -7.03
C SER A 297 -15.32 -9.56 -7.93
N ILE A 298 -14.43 -10.43 -8.42
CA ILE A 298 -13.37 -10.05 -9.38
C ILE A 298 -13.98 -9.34 -10.61
N ARG A 299 -15.10 -9.83 -11.14
CA ARG A 299 -15.78 -9.19 -12.27
C ARG A 299 -16.22 -7.76 -11.94
N GLU A 300 -16.82 -7.54 -10.77
CA GLU A 300 -17.20 -6.20 -10.33
C GLU A 300 -15.96 -5.31 -10.18
N GLN A 301 -14.90 -5.79 -9.55
CA GLN A 301 -13.64 -5.07 -9.37
C GLN A 301 -13.05 -4.62 -10.71
N MET A 302 -13.06 -5.48 -11.71
CA MET A 302 -12.55 -5.17 -13.06
C MET A 302 -13.42 -4.16 -13.82
N THR A 303 -14.74 -4.19 -13.61
CA THR A 303 -15.68 -3.34 -14.35
C THR A 303 -16.08 -2.06 -13.62
N HIS A 304 -15.87 -1.99 -12.29
CA HIS A 304 -16.30 -0.90 -11.42
C HIS A 304 -15.88 0.50 -11.91
N PRO A 305 -14.62 0.77 -12.26
CA PRO A 305 -14.23 2.11 -12.71
C PRO A 305 -14.99 2.57 -13.95
N PHE A 306 -15.28 1.66 -14.87
CA PHE A 306 -15.97 1.96 -16.10
C PHE A 306 -17.47 2.16 -15.89
N THR A 307 -18.09 1.31 -15.05
CA THR A 307 -19.51 1.41 -14.73
C THR A 307 -19.84 2.67 -13.94
N GLU A 308 -19.03 3.00 -12.92
CA GLU A 308 -19.21 4.21 -12.13
C GLU A 308 -18.84 5.47 -12.92
N GLY A 309 -17.78 5.43 -13.72
CA GLY A 309 -17.44 6.52 -14.63
C GLY A 309 -18.55 6.82 -15.64
N TRP A 310 -19.20 5.78 -16.20
CA TRP A 310 -20.36 5.94 -17.08
C TRP A 310 -21.55 6.55 -16.37
N LYS A 311 -21.87 6.11 -15.14
CA LYS A 311 -22.94 6.71 -14.32
C LYS A 311 -22.65 8.19 -14.03
N ALA A 312 -21.40 8.52 -13.70
CA ALA A 312 -20.99 9.89 -13.43
C ALA A 312 -21.18 10.80 -14.65
N MET A 313 -20.78 10.36 -15.84
CA MET A 313 -20.97 11.10 -17.09
C MET A 313 -22.47 11.34 -17.41
N ARG A 314 -23.36 10.48 -16.95
CA ARG A 314 -24.80 10.62 -17.09
C ARG A 314 -25.49 11.43 -15.99
N GLY A 315 -24.74 11.98 -15.04
CA GLY A 315 -25.28 12.69 -13.88
C GLY A 315 -26.02 11.78 -12.89
N LEU A 316 -25.76 10.46 -12.90
CA LEU A 316 -26.40 9.45 -12.06
C LEU A 316 -25.56 9.10 -10.82
N VAL A 317 -24.60 9.95 -10.42
CA VAL A 317 -23.74 9.72 -9.24
C VAL A 317 -24.53 10.03 -7.97
N PRO A 318 -24.52 9.16 -6.95
CA PRO A 318 -25.12 9.46 -5.66
C PRO A 318 -24.48 10.70 -5.02
N ALA A 319 -25.28 11.56 -4.39
CA ALA A 319 -24.89 12.83 -3.79
C ALA A 319 -23.73 12.71 -2.77
N ALA A 320 -23.57 11.57 -2.10
CA ALA A 320 -22.50 11.33 -1.13
C ALA A 320 -21.08 11.46 -1.70
N VAL A 321 -20.89 11.27 -3.01
CA VAL A 321 -19.56 11.42 -3.66
C VAL A 321 -19.38 12.85 -4.20
N SER A 322 -20.48 13.56 -4.50
CA SER A 322 -20.44 14.93 -5.04
C SER A 322 -20.17 15.98 -3.95
N GLU A 323 -20.60 15.75 -2.72
CA GLU A 323 -20.40 16.68 -1.60
C GLU A 323 -18.94 16.70 -1.09
N SER A 324 -18.18 15.63 -1.33
CA SER A 324 -16.76 15.57 -0.97
C SER A 324 -15.86 16.44 -1.85
N SER A 325 -16.32 16.90 -3.03
CA SER A 325 -15.59 17.78 -3.95
C SER A 325 -15.89 19.27 -3.76
N GLY A 326 -16.83 19.63 -2.89
CA GLY A 326 -17.26 21.01 -2.63
C GLY A 326 -16.61 21.61 -1.39
N SER A 327 -15.59 22.40 -1.61
CA SER A 327 -15.04 23.52 -0.81
C SER A 327 -15.45 23.60 0.67
N ARG A 328 -14.59 23.23 1.58
CA ARG A 328 -14.50 23.98 2.85
C ARG A 328 -13.93 25.37 2.52
N LYS A 329 -14.74 26.41 2.62
CA LYS A 329 -14.26 27.79 2.75
C LYS A 329 -13.44 27.80 4.05
N VAL A 330 -12.15 28.08 3.91
CA VAL A 330 -11.28 28.42 5.04
C VAL A 330 -11.83 29.73 5.59
N SER A 331 -12.32 29.70 6.81
CA SER A 331 -12.60 30.86 7.65
C SER A 331 -11.50 30.98 8.69
#